data_db347348c132a62637d3eae5986abf45
#
_entry.id   db347348c132a62637d3eae5986abf45
#
_cell.length_a   1.000
_cell.length_b   1.000
_cell.length_c   1.000
_cell.angle_alpha   90.00
_cell.angle_beta   90.00
_cell.angle_gamma   90.00
#
_symmetry.space_group_name_H-M   'P 1'
#
loop_
_entity.id
_entity.type
_entity.pdbx_description
1 polymer ?
#
loop_
_entity_poly.entity_id
_entity_poly.type
_entity_poly.pdbx_seq_one_letter_code
_entity_poly.pdbx_strand_id
1 'polypeptide(L)'
;MKATPVIDARTRRWRAALFLFMLATGVSMASWVARTPAVRDALDVSTGSMGLVLFGLSIGSMAGVLVSGGLVRKHGGRAVITLGAALLVAGLLVVAGGAALEVSGGVFGGLALFGAGMGLAEVAFNIEGAAVERTVGRPVLPVLHGCFSLGTVVGALLGMGLTAVGFPVGWHLAAVAAAVTAAGVWTVRAVPAGTGREEADTAVGERAGGGGWRAQVEVWRDRRLVLIGLIVLAMAFAEGSANDWLPLLMVDGHGTSATAGSLTFMLFAVAMTTGRFAGGPLLVRYGPAAVVRASALVAAAGVALVVFSSSALLAGAAVVLWGLGASLGFPVTVSAAGEGKGEREASARVAAVSTAGYAAFLVGPPSLGFLADHVGLRAAMIVVLVLLGGAALITGALRRRTASPVAEVPAPHSDLV
;
A
#
# COMPACT_ATOMS: atom_id res chain seq x y z
N MET A 1 17.07 -34.21 -10.68
CA MET A 1 17.47 -32.89 -10.17
C MET A 1 17.58 -31.95 -11.35
N LYS A 2 16.66 -30.98 -11.50
CA LYS A 2 16.81 -29.92 -12.50
C LYS A 2 17.94 -29.00 -12.03
N ALA A 3 19.01 -28.84 -12.84
CA ALA A 3 20.08 -27.92 -12.55
C ALA A 3 19.51 -26.52 -12.26
N THR A 4 19.89 -25.94 -11.14
CA THR A 4 19.51 -24.56 -10.79
C THR A 4 20.10 -23.66 -11.89
N PRO A 5 19.30 -22.88 -12.62
CA PRO A 5 19.83 -22.01 -13.68
C PRO A 5 20.84 -21.04 -13.06
N VAL A 6 22.04 -20.98 -13.63
CA VAL A 6 23.08 -20.02 -13.23
C VAL A 6 22.59 -18.64 -13.61
N ILE A 7 22.17 -17.85 -12.61
CA ILE A 7 21.71 -16.48 -12.82
C ILE A 7 22.93 -15.65 -13.25
N ASP A 8 22.87 -15.04 -14.43
CA ASP A 8 23.93 -14.19 -14.94
C ASP A 8 24.11 -12.88 -14.11
N ALA A 9 25.26 -12.21 -14.29
CA ALA A 9 25.58 -11.01 -13.53
C ALA A 9 24.61 -9.84 -13.83
N ARG A 10 24.07 -9.78 -15.05
CA ARG A 10 23.13 -8.75 -15.49
C ARG A 10 21.79 -8.91 -14.78
N THR A 11 21.24 -10.12 -14.76
CA THR A 11 19.98 -10.44 -14.07
C THR A 11 20.10 -10.24 -12.56
N ARG A 12 21.25 -10.58 -11.95
CA ARG A 12 21.51 -10.28 -10.53
C ARG A 12 21.50 -8.79 -10.24
N ARG A 13 22.14 -7.97 -11.08
CA ARG A 13 22.15 -6.50 -10.94
C ARG A 13 20.74 -5.92 -11.10
N TRP A 14 19.99 -6.37 -12.10
CA TRP A 14 18.63 -5.95 -12.34
C TRP A 14 17.75 -6.22 -11.12
N ARG A 15 17.72 -7.44 -10.61
CA ARG A 15 16.98 -7.82 -9.40
C ARG A 15 17.38 -6.99 -8.18
N ALA A 16 18.68 -6.85 -7.92
CA ALA A 16 19.18 -6.09 -6.78
C ALA A 16 18.78 -4.60 -6.87
N ALA A 17 18.77 -4.05 -8.07
CA ALA A 17 18.36 -2.67 -8.31
C ALA A 17 16.88 -2.43 -7.99
N LEU A 18 16.00 -3.35 -8.41
CA LEU A 18 14.57 -3.28 -8.06
C LEU A 18 14.38 -3.33 -6.54
N PHE A 19 15.09 -4.22 -5.84
CA PHE A 19 15.03 -4.36 -4.38
C PHE A 19 15.49 -3.07 -3.66
N LEU A 20 16.63 -2.52 -4.09
CA LEU A 20 17.16 -1.28 -3.50
C LEU A 20 16.20 -0.10 -3.69
N PHE A 21 15.63 0.05 -4.88
CA PHE A 21 14.73 1.17 -5.12
C PHE A 21 13.41 1.02 -4.36
N MET A 22 12.85 -0.18 -4.25
CA MET A 22 11.66 -0.43 -3.42
C MET A 22 11.94 -0.13 -1.95
N LEU A 23 13.12 -0.48 -1.45
CA LEU A 23 13.55 -0.10 -0.10
C LEU A 23 13.64 1.43 0.02
N ALA A 24 14.25 2.12 -0.94
CA ALA A 24 14.36 3.58 -0.95
C ALA A 24 12.99 4.28 -1.01
N THR A 25 12.04 3.73 -1.76
CA THR A 25 10.65 4.22 -1.82
C THR A 25 9.96 4.07 -0.45
N GLY A 26 10.15 2.93 0.23
CA GLY A 26 9.65 2.72 1.58
C GLY A 26 10.26 3.69 2.60
N VAL A 27 11.58 3.92 2.53
CA VAL A 27 12.26 4.92 3.37
C VAL A 27 11.66 6.30 3.15
N SER A 28 11.41 6.69 1.89
CA SER A 28 10.84 7.99 1.55
C SER A 28 9.46 8.19 2.15
N MET A 29 8.58 7.20 1.99
CA MET A 29 7.21 7.26 2.51
C MET A 29 7.21 7.41 4.03
N ALA A 30 7.94 6.56 4.75
CA ALA A 30 7.96 6.60 6.21
C ALA A 30 8.70 7.83 6.77
N SER A 31 9.71 8.34 6.06
CA SER A 31 10.37 9.61 6.42
C SER A 31 9.40 10.79 6.33
N TRP A 32 8.55 10.83 5.30
CA TRP A 32 7.48 11.81 5.20
C TRP A 32 6.49 11.67 6.36
N VAL A 33 5.92 10.48 6.56
CA VAL A 33 4.90 10.24 7.58
C VAL A 33 5.40 10.61 8.98
N ALA A 34 6.62 10.25 9.33
CA ALA A 34 7.21 10.60 10.63
C ALA A 34 7.38 12.11 10.86
N ARG A 35 7.37 12.92 9.79
CA ARG A 35 7.51 14.38 9.83
C ARG A 35 6.19 15.14 9.71
N THR A 36 5.07 14.45 9.52
CA THR A 36 3.75 15.08 9.36
C THR A 36 3.40 16.07 10.47
N PRO A 37 3.63 15.79 11.79
CA PRO A 37 3.34 16.76 12.83
C PRO A 37 4.17 18.06 12.68
N ALA A 38 5.47 17.94 12.43
CA ALA A 38 6.35 19.10 12.27
C ALA A 38 6.00 19.94 11.02
N VAL A 39 5.55 19.31 9.95
CA VAL A 39 5.08 20.02 8.75
C VAL A 39 3.76 20.74 9.02
N ARG A 40 2.80 20.09 9.70
CA ARG A 40 1.54 20.75 10.07
C ARG A 40 1.79 21.97 10.95
N ASP A 41 2.66 21.83 11.95
CA ASP A 41 3.00 22.93 12.87
C ASP A 41 3.69 24.08 12.13
N ALA A 42 4.59 23.79 11.17
CA ALA A 42 5.22 24.79 10.32
C ALA A 42 4.21 25.52 9.42
N LEU A 43 3.17 24.84 8.94
CA LEU A 43 2.12 25.42 8.10
C LEU A 43 1.07 26.18 8.90
N ASP A 44 1.01 26.01 10.22
CA ASP A 44 -0.02 26.57 11.13
C ASP A 44 -1.46 26.33 10.63
N VAL A 45 -1.75 25.08 10.23
CA VAL A 45 -3.06 24.71 9.65
C VAL A 45 -3.87 23.83 10.58
N SER A 46 -5.21 23.90 10.42
CA SER A 46 -6.13 23.00 11.10
C SER A 46 -5.97 21.53 10.64
N THR A 47 -6.50 20.59 11.41
CA THR A 47 -6.49 19.18 11.05
C THR A 47 -7.22 18.91 9.74
N GLY A 48 -8.36 19.58 9.48
CA GLY A 48 -9.06 19.48 8.20
C GLY A 48 -8.26 20.00 7.02
N SER A 49 -7.62 21.16 7.20
CA SER A 49 -6.71 21.70 6.17
C SER A 49 -5.53 20.78 5.93
N MET A 50 -4.98 20.15 6.98
CA MET A 50 -3.94 19.13 6.84
C MET A 50 -4.45 17.91 6.08
N GLY A 51 -5.70 17.49 6.28
CA GLY A 51 -6.34 16.43 5.50
C GLY A 51 -6.38 16.74 4.01
N LEU A 52 -6.65 18.00 3.63
CA LEU A 52 -6.57 18.44 2.24
C LEU A 52 -5.13 18.42 1.71
N VAL A 53 -4.15 18.80 2.52
CA VAL A 53 -2.74 18.69 2.14
C VAL A 53 -2.34 17.23 1.90
N LEU A 54 -2.71 16.32 2.78
CA LEU A 54 -2.46 14.87 2.65
C LEU A 54 -3.18 14.27 1.43
N PHE A 55 -4.33 14.80 1.04
CA PHE A 55 -5.05 14.38 -0.16
C PHE A 55 -4.21 14.52 -1.44
N GLY A 56 -3.24 15.44 -1.47
CA GLY A 56 -2.27 15.56 -2.56
C GLY A 56 -1.56 14.23 -2.86
N LEU A 57 -1.09 13.53 -1.81
CA LEU A 57 -0.43 12.22 -1.94
C LEU A 57 -1.35 11.19 -2.61
N SER A 58 -2.58 11.12 -2.14
CA SER A 58 -3.56 10.13 -2.61
C SER A 58 -3.98 10.37 -4.05
N ILE A 59 -4.28 11.62 -4.43
CA ILE A 59 -4.68 11.94 -5.81
C ILE A 59 -3.51 11.75 -6.78
N GLY A 60 -2.30 12.11 -6.36
CA GLY A 60 -1.08 11.87 -7.13
C GLY A 60 -0.84 10.38 -7.36
N SER A 61 -0.91 9.57 -6.31
CA SER A 61 -0.72 8.12 -6.39
C SER A 61 -1.74 7.46 -7.31
N MET A 62 -3.02 7.82 -7.16
CA MET A 62 -4.07 7.33 -8.06
C MET A 62 -3.80 7.70 -9.52
N ALA A 63 -3.45 8.95 -9.80
CA ALA A 63 -3.12 9.39 -11.15
C ALA A 63 -1.92 8.60 -11.72
N GLY A 64 -0.87 8.42 -10.90
CA GLY A 64 0.32 7.64 -11.28
C GLY A 64 -0.03 6.20 -11.65
N VAL A 65 -0.80 5.50 -10.81
CA VAL A 65 -1.24 4.12 -11.06
C VAL A 65 -2.06 4.02 -12.35
N LEU A 66 -3.02 4.94 -12.55
CA LEU A 66 -3.92 4.91 -13.72
C LEU A 66 -3.18 5.09 -15.04
N VAL A 67 -2.16 5.96 -15.10
CA VAL A 67 -1.43 6.23 -16.34
C VAL A 67 -0.25 5.27 -16.57
N SER A 68 0.24 4.60 -15.51
CA SER A 68 1.47 3.82 -15.53
C SER A 68 1.43 2.70 -16.58
N GLY A 69 0.35 1.91 -16.63
CA GLY A 69 0.23 0.81 -17.59
C GLY A 69 0.34 1.26 -19.04
N GLY A 70 -0.29 2.39 -19.39
CA GLY A 70 -0.18 3.00 -20.73
C GLY A 70 1.23 3.50 -21.04
N LEU A 71 1.90 4.08 -20.06
CA LEU A 71 3.26 4.58 -20.21
C LEU A 71 4.27 3.43 -20.34
N VAL A 72 4.13 2.34 -19.55
CA VAL A 72 5.00 1.15 -19.67
C VAL A 72 4.84 0.51 -21.05
N ARG A 73 3.62 0.35 -21.55
CA ARG A 73 3.37 -0.17 -22.89
C ARG A 73 4.08 0.67 -23.97
N LYS A 74 4.01 1.99 -23.87
CA LYS A 74 4.58 2.90 -24.88
C LYS A 74 6.10 3.05 -24.77
N HIS A 75 6.64 3.17 -23.53
CA HIS A 75 8.02 3.57 -23.30
C HIS A 75 8.88 2.49 -22.61
N GLY A 76 8.25 1.43 -22.06
CA GLY A 76 8.90 0.37 -21.28
C GLY A 76 9.05 0.71 -19.81
N GLY A 77 9.26 -0.32 -18.97
CA GLY A 77 9.32 -0.19 -17.52
C GLY A 77 10.46 0.73 -17.03
N ARG A 78 11.64 0.64 -17.66
CA ARG A 78 12.79 1.50 -17.33
C ARG A 78 12.45 3.00 -17.42
N ALA A 79 11.76 3.43 -18.48
CA ALA A 79 11.40 4.84 -18.66
C ALA A 79 10.40 5.30 -17.59
N VAL A 80 9.43 4.45 -17.25
CA VAL A 80 8.42 4.75 -16.21
C VAL A 80 9.05 4.78 -14.81
N ILE A 81 9.98 3.86 -14.51
CA ILE A 81 10.78 3.90 -13.27
C ILE A 81 11.59 5.21 -13.19
N THR A 82 12.18 5.65 -14.30
CA THR A 82 12.94 6.92 -14.34
C THR A 82 12.05 8.12 -14.04
N LEU A 83 10.88 8.19 -14.68
CA LEU A 83 9.91 9.25 -14.42
C LEU A 83 9.39 9.19 -12.98
N GLY A 84 9.05 7.99 -12.49
CA GLY A 84 8.61 7.79 -11.11
C GLY A 84 9.66 8.25 -10.09
N ALA A 85 10.93 7.89 -10.30
CA ALA A 85 12.03 8.34 -9.45
C ALA A 85 12.20 9.87 -9.47
N ALA A 86 12.12 10.49 -10.64
CA ALA A 86 12.22 11.94 -10.77
C ALA A 86 11.07 12.67 -10.04
N LEU A 87 9.84 12.15 -10.15
CA LEU A 87 8.68 12.72 -9.46
C LEU A 87 8.76 12.51 -7.94
N LEU A 88 9.24 11.34 -7.47
CA LEU A 88 9.49 11.10 -6.04
C LEU A 88 10.47 12.13 -5.47
N VAL A 89 11.60 12.33 -6.14
CA VAL A 89 12.63 13.29 -5.72
C VAL A 89 12.10 14.73 -5.76
N ALA A 90 11.49 15.13 -6.87
CA ALA A 90 10.90 16.46 -7.01
C ALA A 90 9.83 16.70 -5.95
N GLY A 91 8.97 15.72 -5.70
CA GLY A 91 7.93 15.78 -4.68
C GLY A 91 8.51 16.03 -3.28
N LEU A 92 9.51 15.25 -2.86
CA LEU A 92 10.16 15.43 -1.56
C LEU A 92 10.80 16.81 -1.42
N LEU A 93 11.46 17.31 -2.46
CA LEU A 93 12.11 18.64 -2.44
C LEU A 93 11.07 19.76 -2.42
N VAL A 94 9.96 19.62 -3.16
CA VAL A 94 8.85 20.59 -3.14
C VAL A 94 8.14 20.58 -1.79
N VAL A 95 7.94 19.40 -1.16
CA VAL A 95 7.43 19.33 0.22
C VAL A 95 8.37 20.02 1.19
N ALA A 96 9.68 19.77 1.10
CA ALA A 96 10.69 20.40 1.94
C ALA A 96 10.67 21.94 1.80
N GLY A 97 10.61 22.44 0.56
CA GLY A 97 10.52 23.87 0.26
C GLY A 97 9.19 24.48 0.70
N GLY A 98 8.07 23.81 0.44
CA GLY A 98 6.74 24.26 0.85
C GLY A 98 6.59 24.38 2.36
N ALA A 99 7.14 23.42 3.11
CA ALA A 99 7.16 23.47 4.57
C ALA A 99 8.06 24.59 5.10
N ALA A 100 9.23 24.81 4.48
CA ALA A 100 10.16 25.88 4.87
C ALA A 100 9.64 27.29 4.56
N LEU A 101 8.79 27.42 3.55
CA LEU A 101 8.15 28.68 3.14
C LEU A 101 6.74 28.85 3.70
N GLU A 102 6.28 27.90 4.52
CA GLU A 102 4.94 27.89 5.15
C GLU A 102 3.79 27.94 4.12
N VAL A 103 4.00 27.33 2.93
CA VAL A 103 3.05 27.33 1.80
C VAL A 103 2.36 25.99 1.68
N SER A 104 1.11 25.88 2.18
CA SER A 104 0.31 24.65 2.16
C SER A 104 0.09 24.11 0.74
N GLY A 105 -0.15 25.00 -0.26
CA GLY A 105 -0.26 24.61 -1.67
C GLY A 105 1.03 24.00 -2.23
N GLY A 106 2.20 24.45 -1.75
CA GLY A 106 3.49 23.85 -2.09
C GLY A 106 3.62 22.43 -1.54
N VAL A 107 3.25 22.22 -0.28
CA VAL A 107 3.27 20.87 0.33
C VAL A 107 2.27 19.95 -0.36
N PHE A 108 1.04 20.40 -0.64
CA PHE A 108 0.05 19.64 -1.41
C PHE A 108 0.58 19.23 -2.79
N GLY A 109 1.12 20.17 -3.56
CA GLY A 109 1.68 19.92 -4.90
C GLY A 109 2.88 18.97 -4.85
N GLY A 110 3.75 19.13 -3.84
CA GLY A 110 4.87 18.23 -3.59
C GLY A 110 4.41 16.82 -3.28
N LEU A 111 3.40 16.66 -2.43
CA LEU A 111 2.78 15.36 -2.13
C LEU A 111 2.10 14.74 -3.36
N ALA A 112 1.47 15.55 -4.21
CA ALA A 112 0.89 15.05 -5.45
C ALA A 112 1.95 14.52 -6.41
N LEU A 113 3.08 15.21 -6.55
CA LEU A 113 4.24 14.72 -7.32
C LEU A 113 4.82 13.46 -6.71
N PHE A 114 5.03 13.44 -5.39
CA PHE A 114 5.55 12.29 -4.66
C PHE A 114 4.64 11.07 -4.83
N GLY A 115 3.33 11.22 -4.65
CA GLY A 115 2.33 10.18 -4.87
C GLY A 115 2.32 9.68 -6.31
N ALA A 116 2.34 10.58 -7.30
CA ALA A 116 2.40 10.20 -8.71
C ALA A 116 3.66 9.37 -9.02
N GLY A 117 4.80 9.77 -8.46
CA GLY A 117 6.05 9.01 -8.54
C GLY A 117 5.92 7.62 -7.96
N MET A 118 5.30 7.49 -6.77
CA MET A 118 5.03 6.18 -6.13
C MET A 118 4.14 5.30 -7.00
N GLY A 119 3.00 5.82 -7.46
CA GLY A 119 2.04 5.06 -8.26
C GLY A 119 2.61 4.59 -9.60
N LEU A 120 3.39 5.44 -10.28
CA LEU A 120 4.11 5.06 -11.50
C LEU A 120 5.13 3.94 -11.23
N ALA A 121 5.94 4.14 -10.20
CA ALA A 121 7.01 3.20 -9.84
C ALA A 121 6.43 1.84 -9.43
N GLU A 122 5.38 1.81 -8.61
CA GLU A 122 4.76 0.57 -8.13
C GLU A 122 4.34 -0.35 -9.28
N VAL A 123 3.60 0.17 -10.26
CA VAL A 123 3.15 -0.63 -11.40
C VAL A 123 4.33 -1.09 -12.25
N ALA A 124 5.29 -0.19 -12.53
CA ALA A 124 6.47 -0.55 -13.32
C ALA A 124 7.33 -1.60 -12.62
N PHE A 125 7.50 -1.52 -11.30
CA PHE A 125 8.23 -2.52 -10.52
C PHE A 125 7.54 -3.88 -10.47
N ASN A 126 6.21 -3.90 -10.41
CA ASN A 126 5.48 -5.16 -10.47
C ASN A 126 5.66 -5.85 -11.83
N ILE A 127 5.66 -5.10 -12.94
CA ILE A 127 5.90 -5.62 -14.28
C ILE A 127 7.35 -6.12 -14.42
N GLU A 128 8.33 -5.30 -14.06
CA GLU A 128 9.76 -5.67 -14.12
C GLU A 128 10.09 -6.81 -13.16
N GLY A 129 9.49 -6.82 -11.96
CA GLY A 129 9.64 -7.89 -10.97
C GLY A 129 9.13 -9.23 -11.49
N ALA A 130 7.97 -9.25 -12.15
CA ALA A 130 7.42 -10.43 -12.81
C ALA A 130 8.34 -10.93 -13.95
N ALA A 131 8.95 -10.02 -14.72
CA ALA A 131 9.91 -10.37 -15.77
C ALA A 131 11.18 -11.03 -15.18
N VAL A 132 11.72 -10.48 -14.08
CA VAL A 132 12.83 -11.09 -13.36
C VAL A 132 12.44 -12.45 -12.79
N GLU A 133 11.26 -12.57 -12.21
CA GLU A 133 10.75 -13.82 -11.63
C GLU A 133 10.71 -14.95 -12.67
N ARG A 134 10.19 -14.65 -13.88
CA ARG A 134 10.20 -15.60 -15.00
C ARG A 134 11.62 -16.01 -15.42
N THR A 135 12.56 -15.05 -15.43
CA THR A 135 13.97 -15.31 -15.81
C THR A 135 14.68 -16.15 -14.77
N VAL A 136 14.43 -15.91 -13.48
CA VAL A 136 15.12 -16.57 -12.36
C VAL A 136 14.44 -17.88 -11.96
N GLY A 137 13.15 -18.07 -12.28
CA GLY A 137 12.36 -19.25 -11.88
C GLY A 137 12.11 -19.35 -10.36
N ARG A 138 12.14 -18.22 -9.64
CA ARG A 138 11.93 -18.15 -8.20
C ARG A 138 11.11 -16.90 -7.86
N PRO A 139 10.28 -16.93 -6.80
CA PRO A 139 9.48 -15.77 -6.38
C PRO A 139 10.35 -14.54 -6.09
N VAL A 140 10.10 -13.43 -6.78
CA VAL A 140 10.80 -12.15 -6.64
C VAL A 140 9.86 -11.08 -6.08
N LEU A 141 8.61 -11.05 -6.54
CA LEU A 141 7.61 -10.06 -6.13
C LEU A 141 7.38 -9.98 -4.62
N PRO A 142 7.25 -11.11 -3.87
CA PRO A 142 7.11 -11.03 -2.41
C PRO A 142 8.32 -10.39 -1.73
N VAL A 143 9.54 -10.67 -2.21
CA VAL A 143 10.77 -10.08 -1.67
C VAL A 143 10.84 -8.58 -1.99
N LEU A 144 10.41 -8.19 -3.17
CA LEU A 144 10.34 -6.79 -3.62
C LEU A 144 9.44 -5.97 -2.69
N HIS A 145 8.23 -6.44 -2.39
CA HIS A 145 7.34 -5.79 -1.43
C HIS A 145 7.87 -5.88 0.02
N GLY A 146 8.60 -6.94 0.36
CA GLY A 146 9.33 -7.05 1.62
C GLY A 146 10.40 -5.96 1.78
N CYS A 147 11.12 -5.62 0.70
CA CYS A 147 12.09 -4.52 0.70
C CYS A 147 11.41 -3.16 0.93
N PHE A 148 10.23 -2.92 0.35
CA PHE A 148 9.44 -1.73 0.65
C PHE A 148 9.07 -1.67 2.14
N SER A 149 8.54 -2.75 2.70
CA SER A 149 8.18 -2.82 4.12
C SER A 149 9.39 -2.62 5.05
N LEU A 150 10.54 -3.19 4.71
CA LEU A 150 11.78 -2.93 5.44
C LEU A 150 12.19 -1.46 5.32
N GLY A 151 12.04 -0.87 4.13
CA GLY A 151 12.27 0.55 3.91
C GLY A 151 11.39 1.44 4.79
N THR A 152 10.10 1.10 4.95
CA THR A 152 9.21 1.87 5.86
C THR A 152 9.67 1.80 7.31
N VAL A 153 10.16 0.66 7.77
CA VAL A 153 10.75 0.54 9.13
C VAL A 153 12.00 1.43 9.25
N VAL A 154 12.92 1.36 8.29
CA VAL A 154 14.15 2.17 8.29
C VAL A 154 13.82 3.66 8.25
N GLY A 155 12.91 4.09 7.36
CA GLY A 155 12.48 5.48 7.25
C GLY A 155 11.79 6.01 8.51
N ALA A 156 10.96 5.17 9.15
CA ALA A 156 10.32 5.52 10.42
C ALA A 156 11.33 5.66 11.57
N LEU A 157 12.33 4.78 11.65
CA LEU A 157 13.43 4.87 12.61
C LEU A 157 14.26 6.15 12.41
N LEU A 158 14.61 6.46 11.16
CA LEU A 158 15.34 7.69 10.81
C LEU A 158 14.49 8.92 11.15
N GLY A 159 13.22 8.92 10.78
CA GLY A 159 12.29 10.01 11.07
C GLY A 159 12.14 10.26 12.57
N MET A 160 11.96 9.21 13.35
CA MET A 160 11.89 9.28 14.82
C MET A 160 13.20 9.83 15.42
N GLY A 161 14.35 9.26 15.05
CA GLY A 161 15.65 9.67 15.58
C GLY A 161 15.98 11.14 15.26
N LEU A 162 15.73 11.56 14.03
CA LEU A 162 15.96 12.93 13.59
C LEU A 162 14.95 13.93 14.21
N THR A 163 13.72 13.49 14.50
CA THR A 163 12.73 14.28 15.25
C THR A 163 13.18 14.45 16.71
N ALA A 164 13.71 13.41 17.34
CA ALA A 164 14.19 13.45 18.72
C ALA A 164 15.33 14.47 18.96
N VAL A 165 16.18 14.66 17.95
CA VAL A 165 17.29 15.65 18.03
C VAL A 165 16.93 17.00 17.41
N GLY A 166 15.66 17.24 17.07
CA GLY A 166 15.23 18.53 16.49
C GLY A 166 15.79 18.81 15.09
N PHE A 167 16.21 17.78 14.34
CA PHE A 167 16.79 17.98 13.00
C PHE A 167 15.77 18.58 12.03
N PRO A 168 16.11 19.65 11.26
CA PRO A 168 15.15 20.32 10.39
C PRO A 168 14.53 19.40 9.35
N VAL A 169 13.19 19.51 9.15
CA VAL A 169 12.42 18.69 8.20
C VAL A 169 12.96 18.79 6.79
N GLY A 170 13.26 20.02 6.33
CA GLY A 170 13.76 20.27 4.98
C GLY A 170 15.04 19.49 4.66
N TRP A 171 16.02 19.52 5.57
CA TRP A 171 17.27 18.78 5.40
C TRP A 171 17.09 17.27 5.45
N HIS A 172 16.18 16.76 6.30
CA HIS A 172 15.85 15.33 6.32
C HIS A 172 15.28 14.88 4.97
N LEU A 173 14.25 15.56 4.47
CA LEU A 173 13.63 15.19 3.20
C LEU A 173 14.58 15.37 2.01
N ALA A 174 15.46 16.39 2.03
CA ALA A 174 16.49 16.57 1.02
C ALA A 174 17.53 15.44 1.03
N ALA A 175 17.97 14.98 2.22
CA ALA A 175 18.87 13.84 2.33
C ALA A 175 18.24 12.55 1.81
N VAL A 176 16.95 12.31 2.12
CA VAL A 176 16.19 11.20 1.57
C VAL A 176 16.05 11.31 0.06
N ALA A 177 15.76 12.50 -0.47
CA ALA A 177 15.69 12.74 -1.92
C ALA A 177 17.03 12.45 -2.61
N ALA A 178 18.15 12.81 -2.00
CA ALA A 178 19.50 12.48 -2.50
C ALA A 178 19.74 10.95 -2.52
N ALA A 179 19.34 10.23 -1.46
CA ALA A 179 19.45 8.78 -1.40
C ALA A 179 18.58 8.08 -2.47
N VAL A 180 17.33 8.56 -2.65
CA VAL A 180 16.43 8.08 -3.73
C VAL A 180 17.02 8.36 -5.10
N THR A 181 17.64 9.53 -5.30
CA THR A 181 18.31 9.87 -6.56
C THR A 181 19.44 8.88 -6.85
N ALA A 182 20.30 8.59 -5.87
CA ALA A 182 21.41 7.64 -6.03
C ALA A 182 20.88 6.22 -6.35
N ALA A 183 19.87 5.75 -5.60
CA ALA A 183 19.22 4.47 -5.85
C ALA A 183 18.56 4.43 -7.24
N GLY A 184 17.86 5.51 -7.64
CA GLY A 184 17.21 5.64 -8.94
C GLY A 184 18.19 5.59 -10.10
N VAL A 185 19.27 6.36 -10.03
CA VAL A 185 20.33 6.37 -11.05
C VAL A 185 20.93 4.98 -11.23
N TRP A 186 21.20 4.27 -10.14
CA TRP A 186 21.69 2.90 -10.20
C TRP A 186 20.67 1.95 -10.81
N THR A 187 19.41 2.06 -10.41
CA THR A 187 18.30 1.22 -10.91
C THR A 187 18.10 1.42 -12.40
N VAL A 188 18.04 2.64 -12.87
CA VAL A 188 17.88 2.97 -14.30
C VAL A 188 19.00 2.40 -15.16
N ARG A 189 20.23 2.32 -14.62
CA ARG A 189 21.37 1.70 -15.32
C ARG A 189 21.34 0.17 -15.32
N ALA A 190 20.70 -0.44 -14.33
CA ALA A 190 20.61 -1.88 -14.15
C ALA A 190 19.41 -2.52 -14.85
N VAL A 191 18.29 -1.80 -14.95
CA VAL A 191 17.06 -2.29 -15.61
C VAL A 191 17.26 -2.28 -17.13
N PRO A 192 16.99 -3.38 -17.86
CA PRO A 192 17.11 -3.45 -19.31
C PRO A 192 16.20 -2.45 -20.02
N ALA A 193 16.68 -1.88 -21.13
CA ALA A 193 15.85 -0.98 -21.93
C ALA A 193 14.77 -1.78 -22.68
N GLY A 194 13.52 -1.28 -22.63
CA GLY A 194 12.37 -1.87 -23.34
C GLY A 194 11.73 -3.08 -22.67
N THR A 195 12.29 -3.60 -21.59
CA THR A 195 11.67 -4.63 -20.76
C THR A 195 10.35 -4.11 -20.22
N GLY A 196 9.36 -5.00 -20.08
CA GLY A 196 8.03 -4.65 -19.60
C GLY A 196 7.05 -4.19 -20.69
N ARG A 197 7.47 -3.96 -21.94
CA ARG A 197 6.54 -3.60 -23.02
C ARG A 197 5.60 -4.75 -23.38
N GLU A 198 6.13 -5.96 -23.55
CA GLU A 198 5.37 -7.18 -23.83
C GLU A 198 4.49 -7.59 -22.65
N GLU A 199 5.05 -7.49 -21.43
CA GLU A 199 4.32 -7.78 -20.20
C GLU A 199 3.19 -6.79 -19.96
N ALA A 200 3.37 -5.52 -20.34
CA ALA A 200 2.30 -4.53 -20.26
C ALA A 200 1.20 -4.82 -21.28
N ASP A 201 1.52 -5.31 -22.47
CA ASP A 201 0.54 -5.70 -23.47
C ASP A 201 -0.28 -6.91 -23.01
N THR A 202 0.33 -7.90 -22.38
CA THR A 202 -0.39 -9.02 -21.74
C THR A 202 -1.23 -8.56 -20.57
N ALA A 203 -0.67 -7.79 -19.65
CA ALA A 203 -1.38 -7.29 -18.47
C ALA A 203 -2.49 -6.29 -18.80
N VAL A 204 -2.34 -5.50 -19.87
CA VAL A 204 -3.36 -4.54 -20.35
C VAL A 204 -4.29 -5.20 -21.36
N GLY A 205 -3.84 -6.16 -22.15
CA GLY A 205 -4.68 -7.03 -22.97
C GLY A 205 -5.67 -7.82 -22.10
N GLU A 206 -5.23 -8.34 -20.97
CA GLU A 206 -6.08 -8.94 -19.94
C GLU A 206 -7.02 -7.90 -19.29
N ARG A 207 -6.58 -6.65 -19.10
CA ARG A 207 -7.40 -5.56 -18.55
C ARG A 207 -8.29 -4.88 -19.61
N ALA A 208 -7.82 -4.74 -20.86
CA ALA A 208 -8.54 -4.05 -21.93
C ALA A 208 -9.29 -4.99 -22.88
N GLY A 209 -8.84 -6.25 -23.04
CA GLY A 209 -9.52 -7.26 -23.87
C GLY A 209 -10.69 -7.94 -23.16
N GLY A 210 -10.92 -7.67 -21.88
CA GLY A 210 -11.97 -8.25 -21.06
C GLY A 210 -13.26 -7.44 -20.92
N GLY A 211 -13.47 -6.41 -21.75
CA GLY A 211 -14.67 -5.58 -21.62
C GLY A 211 -14.38 -4.29 -20.87
N GLY A 212 -14.64 -3.16 -21.50
CA GLY A 212 -14.45 -1.83 -20.92
C GLY A 212 -15.21 -1.64 -19.60
N TRP A 213 -15.26 -0.40 -19.09
CA TRP A 213 -15.90 -0.03 -17.83
C TRP A 213 -17.24 -0.77 -17.54
N ARG A 214 -17.96 -1.21 -18.59
CA ARG A 214 -19.20 -2.01 -18.46
C ARG A 214 -18.95 -3.37 -17.83
N ALA A 215 -17.88 -4.08 -18.19
CA ALA A 215 -17.55 -5.37 -17.57
C ALA A 215 -17.06 -5.18 -16.12
N GLN A 216 -16.36 -4.09 -15.83
CA GLN A 216 -16.00 -3.75 -14.44
C GLN A 216 -17.23 -3.40 -13.59
N VAL A 217 -18.23 -2.74 -14.17
CA VAL A 217 -19.50 -2.48 -13.47
C VAL A 217 -20.32 -3.76 -13.33
N GLU A 218 -20.29 -4.66 -14.32
CA GLU A 218 -21.04 -5.91 -14.29
C GLU A 218 -20.57 -6.86 -13.19
N VAL A 219 -19.27 -6.93 -12.89
CA VAL A 219 -18.77 -7.78 -11.80
C VAL A 219 -19.28 -7.34 -10.42
N TRP A 220 -19.63 -6.06 -10.23
CA TRP A 220 -20.22 -5.57 -9.00
C TRP A 220 -21.68 -6.01 -8.76
N ARG A 221 -22.32 -6.66 -9.74
CA ARG A 221 -23.63 -7.31 -9.52
C ARG A 221 -23.51 -8.58 -8.67
N ASP A 222 -22.31 -9.15 -8.56
CA ASP A 222 -22.05 -10.28 -7.64
C ASP A 222 -22.00 -9.77 -6.19
N ARG A 223 -23.03 -10.09 -5.40
CA ARG A 223 -23.12 -9.74 -3.98
C ARG A 223 -21.87 -10.16 -3.20
N ARG A 224 -21.27 -11.30 -3.53
CA ARG A 224 -20.04 -11.76 -2.88
C ARG A 224 -18.90 -10.79 -3.17
N LEU A 225 -18.76 -10.32 -4.40
CA LEU A 225 -17.72 -9.37 -4.77
C LEU A 225 -17.91 -8.01 -4.08
N VAL A 226 -19.15 -7.54 -3.95
CA VAL A 226 -19.47 -6.33 -3.18
C VAL A 226 -19.00 -6.47 -1.73
N LEU A 227 -19.30 -7.59 -1.07
CA LEU A 227 -18.85 -7.83 0.30
C LEU A 227 -17.33 -7.91 0.41
N ILE A 228 -16.66 -8.54 -0.55
CA ILE A 228 -15.19 -8.57 -0.63
C ILE A 228 -14.63 -7.14 -0.83
N GLY A 229 -15.24 -6.34 -1.69
CA GLY A 229 -14.88 -4.94 -1.91
C GLY A 229 -15.02 -4.08 -0.65
N LEU A 230 -16.11 -4.29 0.13
CA LEU A 230 -16.30 -3.60 1.41
C LEU A 230 -15.25 -4.00 2.46
N ILE A 231 -14.83 -5.27 2.49
CA ILE A 231 -13.74 -5.71 3.37
C ILE A 231 -12.44 -5.03 2.96
N VAL A 232 -12.10 -5.01 1.66
CA VAL A 232 -10.89 -4.33 1.16
C VAL A 232 -10.92 -2.85 1.48
N LEU A 233 -12.05 -2.19 1.24
CA LEU A 233 -12.24 -0.77 1.56
C LEU A 233 -11.98 -0.50 3.04
N ALA A 234 -12.57 -1.29 3.93
CA ALA A 234 -12.41 -1.12 5.38
C ALA A 234 -10.95 -1.35 5.84
N MET A 235 -10.31 -2.41 5.34
CA MET A 235 -8.92 -2.74 5.70
C MET A 235 -7.92 -1.72 5.14
N ALA A 236 -8.11 -1.28 3.89
CA ALA A 236 -7.31 -0.24 3.27
C ALA A 236 -7.51 1.12 3.95
N PHE A 237 -8.74 1.45 4.34
CA PHE A 237 -9.03 2.68 5.09
C PHE A 237 -8.33 2.67 6.45
N ALA A 238 -8.31 1.53 7.15
CA ALA A 238 -7.63 1.40 8.43
C ALA A 238 -6.10 1.52 8.30
N GLU A 239 -5.50 0.91 7.27
CA GLU A 239 -4.07 1.05 6.97
C GLU A 239 -3.72 2.49 6.57
N GLY A 240 -4.50 3.10 5.66
CA GLY A 240 -4.32 4.47 5.21
C GLY A 240 -4.45 5.47 6.34
N SER A 241 -5.44 5.30 7.23
CA SER A 241 -5.63 6.17 8.39
C SER A 241 -4.41 6.18 9.32
N ALA A 242 -3.74 5.03 9.50
CA ALA A 242 -2.51 4.98 10.28
C ALA A 242 -1.36 5.69 9.56
N ASN A 243 -1.20 5.46 8.25
CA ASN A 243 -0.14 6.09 7.46
C ASN A 243 -0.28 7.62 7.41
N ASP A 244 -1.51 8.12 7.36
CA ASP A 244 -1.76 9.56 7.21
C ASP A 244 -1.82 10.30 8.55
N TRP A 245 -2.41 9.66 9.57
CA TRP A 245 -2.83 10.36 10.77
C TRP A 245 -2.16 9.89 12.07
N LEU A 246 -1.52 8.70 12.11
CA LEU A 246 -1.06 8.13 13.37
C LEU A 246 -0.08 9.02 14.17
N PRO A 247 0.95 9.66 13.57
CA PRO A 247 1.79 10.58 14.32
C PRO A 247 1.00 11.77 14.88
N LEU A 248 0.11 12.37 14.08
CA LEU A 248 -0.74 13.48 14.48
C LEU A 248 -1.76 13.08 15.56
N LEU A 249 -2.35 11.88 15.42
CA LEU A 249 -3.29 11.31 16.39
C LEU A 249 -2.66 11.19 17.79
N MET A 250 -1.40 10.79 17.85
CA MET A 250 -0.69 10.70 19.14
C MET A 250 -0.34 12.07 19.70
N VAL A 251 0.05 13.01 18.85
CA VAL A 251 0.37 14.38 19.30
C VAL A 251 -0.91 15.09 19.74
N ASP A 252 -1.91 15.19 18.89
CA ASP A 252 -3.12 16.00 19.13
C ASP A 252 -4.14 15.27 20.01
N GLY A 253 -4.28 13.95 19.80
CA GLY A 253 -5.28 13.14 20.49
C GLY A 253 -4.85 12.70 21.89
N HIS A 254 -3.55 12.55 22.14
CA HIS A 254 -2.99 12.06 23.40
C HIS A 254 -2.01 13.01 24.05
N GLY A 255 -1.75 14.19 23.47
CA GLY A 255 -0.83 15.20 24.04
C GLY A 255 0.62 14.74 24.10
N THR A 256 1.05 13.83 23.20
CA THR A 256 2.43 13.34 23.19
C THR A 256 3.36 14.24 22.40
N SER A 257 4.68 14.09 22.58
CA SER A 257 5.64 14.79 21.72
C SER A 257 5.63 14.25 20.30
N ALA A 258 6.11 15.05 19.33
CA ALA A 258 6.28 14.62 17.93
C ALA A 258 7.20 13.38 17.82
N THR A 259 8.20 13.24 18.70
CA THR A 259 9.06 12.06 18.77
C THR A 259 8.26 10.81 19.17
N ALA A 260 7.36 10.92 20.17
CA ALA A 260 6.51 9.81 20.59
C ALA A 260 5.50 9.45 19.49
N GLY A 261 4.94 10.43 18.78
CA GLY A 261 4.11 10.20 17.60
C GLY A 261 4.85 9.45 16.49
N SER A 262 6.08 9.85 16.18
CA SER A 262 6.92 9.14 15.20
C SER A 262 7.31 7.72 15.67
N LEU A 263 7.55 7.52 16.98
CA LEU A 263 7.80 6.21 17.57
C LEU A 263 6.59 5.28 17.40
N THR A 264 5.38 5.77 17.63
CA THR A 264 4.18 4.94 17.45
C THR A 264 3.97 4.55 16.00
N PHE A 265 4.27 5.43 15.06
CA PHE A 265 4.25 5.08 13.63
C PHE A 265 5.31 4.02 13.29
N MET A 266 6.51 4.12 13.86
CA MET A 266 7.55 3.09 13.70
C MET A 266 7.07 1.73 14.25
N LEU A 267 6.45 1.70 15.42
CA LEU A 267 5.89 0.46 16.01
C LEU A 267 4.79 -0.13 15.12
N PHE A 268 3.91 0.70 14.54
CA PHE A 268 2.93 0.28 13.55
C PHE A 268 3.59 -0.37 12.34
N ALA A 269 4.59 0.29 11.74
CA ALA A 269 5.28 -0.20 10.54
C ALA A 269 6.02 -1.53 10.80
N VAL A 270 6.67 -1.68 11.95
CA VAL A 270 7.31 -2.93 12.39
C VAL A 270 6.27 -4.04 12.56
N ALA A 271 5.18 -3.76 13.26
CA ALA A 271 4.10 -4.71 13.51
C ALA A 271 3.46 -5.18 12.19
N MET A 272 3.17 -4.24 11.29
CA MET A 272 2.61 -4.54 9.98
C MET A 272 3.57 -5.39 9.13
N THR A 273 4.84 -5.04 9.11
CA THR A 273 5.88 -5.81 8.40
C THR A 273 5.97 -7.23 8.97
N THR A 274 6.01 -7.37 10.29
CA THR A 274 6.02 -8.67 10.97
C THR A 274 4.81 -9.51 10.60
N GLY A 275 3.61 -8.92 10.63
CA GLY A 275 2.37 -9.60 10.26
C GLY A 275 2.35 -10.08 8.81
N ARG A 276 2.89 -9.29 7.87
CA ARG A 276 3.02 -9.68 6.46
C ARG A 276 3.92 -10.90 6.26
N PHE A 277 5.06 -10.96 6.95
CA PHE A 277 5.96 -12.12 6.86
C PHE A 277 5.43 -13.35 7.60
N ALA A 278 4.78 -13.17 8.75
CA ALA A 278 4.22 -14.27 9.55
C ALA A 278 2.89 -14.81 9.00
N GLY A 279 2.23 -14.08 8.11
CA GLY A 279 0.86 -14.39 7.65
C GLY A 279 0.73 -15.64 6.80
N GLY A 280 1.75 -16.02 6.03
CA GLY A 280 1.69 -17.15 5.11
C GLY A 280 1.27 -18.47 5.77
N PRO A 281 1.95 -18.95 6.81
CA PRO A 281 1.56 -20.15 7.54
C PRO A 281 0.16 -20.10 8.14
N LEU A 282 -0.26 -18.93 8.65
CA LEU A 282 -1.61 -18.75 9.20
C LEU A 282 -2.68 -18.89 8.11
N LEU A 283 -2.41 -18.31 6.92
CA LEU A 283 -3.33 -18.39 5.78
C LEU A 283 -3.50 -19.83 5.27
N VAL A 284 -2.41 -20.60 5.21
CA VAL A 284 -2.45 -22.01 4.83
C VAL A 284 -3.25 -22.84 5.85
N ARG A 285 -3.06 -22.57 7.15
CA ARG A 285 -3.69 -23.36 8.23
C ARG A 285 -5.16 -23.03 8.44
N TYR A 286 -5.55 -21.75 8.40
CA TYR A 286 -6.89 -21.30 8.81
C TYR A 286 -7.75 -20.78 7.66
N GLY A 287 -7.15 -20.55 6.50
CA GLY A 287 -7.82 -20.01 5.32
C GLY A 287 -8.10 -18.50 5.37
N PRO A 288 -8.49 -17.91 4.23
CA PRO A 288 -8.59 -16.46 4.10
C PRO A 288 -9.67 -15.83 4.99
N ALA A 289 -10.83 -16.46 5.12
CA ALA A 289 -11.95 -15.91 5.90
C ALA A 289 -11.63 -15.78 7.40
N ALA A 290 -11.01 -16.79 7.99
CA ALA A 290 -10.64 -16.78 9.41
C ALA A 290 -9.50 -15.81 9.68
N VAL A 291 -8.48 -15.80 8.80
CA VAL A 291 -7.32 -14.88 8.94
C VAL A 291 -7.77 -13.44 8.82
N VAL A 292 -8.55 -13.07 7.81
CA VAL A 292 -9.01 -11.68 7.64
C VAL A 292 -9.95 -11.27 8.79
N ARG A 293 -10.79 -12.17 9.30
CA ARG A 293 -11.62 -11.88 10.47
C ARG A 293 -10.77 -11.58 11.69
N ALA A 294 -9.78 -12.43 11.99
CA ALA A 294 -8.85 -12.22 13.10
C ALA A 294 -8.08 -10.90 12.92
N SER A 295 -7.59 -10.62 11.72
CA SER A 295 -6.90 -9.38 11.36
C SER A 295 -7.78 -8.15 11.62
N ALA A 296 -9.03 -8.15 11.16
CA ALA A 296 -9.96 -7.05 11.38
C ALA A 296 -10.29 -6.85 12.87
N LEU A 297 -10.50 -7.93 13.63
CA LEU A 297 -10.76 -7.85 15.07
C LEU A 297 -9.54 -7.37 15.87
N VAL A 298 -8.34 -7.84 15.54
CA VAL A 298 -7.09 -7.39 16.17
C VAL A 298 -6.84 -5.92 15.88
N ALA A 299 -7.02 -5.49 14.62
CA ALA A 299 -6.94 -4.07 14.25
C ALA A 299 -7.99 -3.23 14.99
N ALA A 300 -9.25 -3.71 15.04
CA ALA A 300 -10.33 -3.02 15.75
C ALA A 300 -10.02 -2.87 17.25
N ALA A 301 -9.50 -3.92 17.90
CA ALA A 301 -9.05 -3.85 19.29
C ALA A 301 -7.94 -2.81 19.48
N GLY A 302 -6.94 -2.78 18.58
CA GLY A 302 -5.89 -1.76 18.60
C GLY A 302 -6.44 -0.35 18.46
N VAL A 303 -7.29 -0.11 17.46
CA VAL A 303 -7.94 1.20 17.25
C VAL A 303 -8.84 1.57 18.43
N ALA A 304 -9.63 0.64 18.97
CA ALA A 304 -10.47 0.90 20.14
C ALA A 304 -9.64 1.36 21.35
N LEU A 305 -8.52 0.68 21.63
CA LEU A 305 -7.60 1.08 22.71
C LEU A 305 -7.00 2.47 22.45
N VAL A 306 -6.62 2.79 21.21
CA VAL A 306 -6.13 4.13 20.84
C VAL A 306 -7.21 5.17 21.06
N VAL A 307 -8.45 4.90 20.67
CA VAL A 307 -9.57 5.87 20.78
C VAL A 307 -10.01 6.08 22.22
N PHE A 308 -10.19 4.99 22.99
CA PHE A 308 -10.87 5.07 24.30
C PHE A 308 -9.90 5.13 25.50
N SER A 309 -8.61 4.82 25.31
CA SER A 309 -7.63 4.92 26.40
C SER A 309 -7.36 6.37 26.79
N SER A 310 -7.29 6.65 28.08
CA SER A 310 -6.75 7.90 28.64
C SER A 310 -5.22 7.88 28.76
N SER A 311 -4.61 6.71 28.69
CA SER A 311 -3.16 6.54 28.79
C SER A 311 -2.50 6.58 27.42
N ALA A 312 -1.66 7.59 27.18
CA ALA A 312 -0.88 7.69 25.94
C ALA A 312 0.07 6.49 25.74
N LEU A 313 0.60 5.92 26.83
CA LEU A 313 1.45 4.73 26.78
C LEU A 313 0.66 3.51 26.29
N LEU A 314 -0.54 3.29 26.83
CA LEU A 314 -1.40 2.19 26.40
C LEU A 314 -1.86 2.37 24.97
N ALA A 315 -2.24 3.58 24.57
CA ALA A 315 -2.60 3.91 23.19
C ALA A 315 -1.42 3.64 22.24
N GLY A 316 -0.21 4.08 22.59
CA GLY A 316 1.00 3.84 21.80
C GLY A 316 1.35 2.34 21.69
N ALA A 317 1.20 1.56 22.75
CA ALA A 317 1.40 0.11 22.71
C ALA A 317 0.33 -0.60 21.87
N ALA A 318 -0.92 -0.13 21.93
CA ALA A 318 -2.04 -0.71 21.18
C ALA A 318 -1.91 -0.56 19.67
N VAL A 319 -1.08 0.38 19.20
CA VAL A 319 -0.77 0.56 17.77
C VAL A 319 -0.12 -0.70 17.16
N VAL A 320 0.58 -1.51 17.98
CA VAL A 320 1.12 -2.81 17.55
C VAL A 320 -0.02 -3.76 17.12
N LEU A 321 -1.12 -3.78 17.87
CA LEU A 321 -2.31 -4.56 17.47
C LEU A 321 -2.91 -4.03 16.18
N TRP A 322 -3.01 -2.71 16.05
CA TRP A 322 -3.50 -2.09 14.80
C TRP A 322 -2.63 -2.50 13.61
N GLY A 323 -1.31 -2.38 13.70
CA GLY A 323 -0.38 -2.76 12.64
C GLY A 323 -0.42 -4.25 12.28
N LEU A 324 -0.41 -5.15 13.28
CA LEU A 324 -0.55 -6.58 13.06
C LEU A 324 -1.88 -6.91 12.35
N GLY A 325 -2.97 -6.32 12.82
CA GLY A 325 -4.30 -6.54 12.25
C GLY A 325 -4.44 -5.97 10.83
N ALA A 326 -3.87 -4.81 10.52
CA ALA A 326 -3.92 -4.22 9.18
C ALA A 326 -3.10 -5.02 8.14
N SER A 327 -2.09 -5.76 8.56
CA SER A 327 -1.04 -6.34 7.70
C SER A 327 -1.52 -7.26 6.58
N LEU A 328 -2.53 -8.09 6.83
CA LEU A 328 -3.00 -9.13 5.92
C LEU A 328 -4.33 -8.80 5.23
N GLY A 329 -5.05 -7.79 5.71
CA GLY A 329 -6.39 -7.49 5.25
C GLY A 329 -6.48 -7.23 3.75
N PHE A 330 -5.72 -6.29 3.25
CA PHE A 330 -5.71 -5.91 1.84
C PHE A 330 -5.23 -7.07 0.92
N PRO A 331 -4.00 -7.61 1.07
CA PRO A 331 -3.47 -8.57 0.12
C PRO A 331 -4.26 -9.88 0.08
N VAL A 332 -4.70 -10.39 1.23
CA VAL A 332 -5.47 -11.65 1.31
C VAL A 332 -6.86 -11.49 0.68
N THR A 333 -7.51 -10.36 0.90
CA THR A 333 -8.86 -10.11 0.40
C THR A 333 -8.86 -9.88 -1.11
N VAL A 334 -7.87 -9.15 -1.65
CA VAL A 334 -7.69 -8.96 -3.10
C VAL A 334 -7.40 -10.30 -3.79
N SER A 335 -6.54 -11.14 -3.22
CA SER A 335 -6.28 -12.50 -3.73
C SER A 335 -7.55 -13.34 -3.79
N ALA A 336 -8.36 -13.33 -2.72
CA ALA A 336 -9.60 -14.11 -2.64
C ALA A 336 -10.68 -13.65 -3.66
N ALA A 337 -10.62 -12.42 -4.15
CA ALA A 337 -11.54 -11.91 -5.18
C ALA A 337 -11.41 -12.65 -6.52
N GLY A 338 -10.20 -13.09 -6.86
CA GLY A 338 -9.90 -13.81 -8.11
C GLY A 338 -10.09 -15.33 -8.03
N GLU A 339 -10.27 -15.92 -6.84
CA GLU A 339 -10.32 -17.38 -6.68
C GLU A 339 -11.55 -18.03 -7.35
N GLY A 340 -11.33 -19.18 -7.99
CA GLY A 340 -12.38 -20.06 -8.51
C GLY A 340 -13.08 -19.54 -9.77
N LYS A 341 -12.44 -18.66 -10.54
CA LYS A 341 -12.95 -18.07 -11.77
C LYS A 341 -11.95 -18.25 -12.91
N GLY A 342 -12.44 -18.19 -14.16
CA GLY A 342 -11.56 -18.16 -15.32
C GLY A 342 -10.67 -16.89 -15.31
N GLU A 343 -9.51 -16.95 -15.95
CA GLU A 343 -8.47 -15.88 -15.87
C GLU A 343 -9.00 -14.46 -16.15
N ARG A 344 -9.86 -14.32 -17.16
CA ARG A 344 -10.46 -13.00 -17.51
C ARG A 344 -11.36 -12.46 -16.39
N GLU A 345 -12.22 -13.30 -15.83
CA GLU A 345 -13.14 -12.90 -14.76
C GLU A 345 -12.35 -12.64 -13.46
N ALA A 346 -11.34 -13.46 -13.15
CA ALA A 346 -10.46 -13.27 -12.01
C ALA A 346 -9.74 -11.91 -12.07
N SER A 347 -9.17 -11.55 -13.22
CA SER A 347 -8.50 -10.27 -13.43
C SER A 347 -9.44 -9.08 -13.26
N ALA A 348 -10.65 -9.13 -13.84
CA ALA A 348 -11.64 -8.08 -13.70
C ALA A 348 -12.10 -7.89 -12.24
N ARG A 349 -12.30 -8.99 -11.50
CA ARG A 349 -12.69 -8.99 -10.08
C ARG A 349 -11.59 -8.42 -9.19
N VAL A 350 -10.35 -8.84 -9.40
CA VAL A 350 -9.18 -8.30 -8.68
C VAL A 350 -9.04 -6.79 -8.93
N ALA A 351 -9.15 -6.35 -10.19
CA ALA A 351 -9.07 -4.94 -10.54
C ALA A 351 -10.19 -4.11 -9.88
N ALA A 352 -11.44 -4.61 -9.91
CA ALA A 352 -12.58 -3.94 -9.27
C ALA A 352 -12.37 -3.79 -7.75
N VAL A 353 -11.99 -4.87 -7.08
CA VAL A 353 -11.77 -4.86 -5.62
C VAL A 353 -10.57 -3.98 -5.24
N SER A 354 -9.49 -3.99 -6.02
CA SER A 354 -8.35 -3.09 -5.82
C SER A 354 -8.76 -1.61 -5.96
N THR A 355 -9.67 -1.30 -6.89
CA THR A 355 -10.21 0.06 -7.04
C THR A 355 -10.96 0.51 -5.78
N ALA A 356 -11.70 -0.38 -5.10
CA ALA A 356 -12.32 -0.07 -3.82
C ALA A 356 -11.29 0.27 -2.74
N GLY A 357 -10.15 -0.44 -2.71
CA GLY A 357 -9.04 -0.14 -1.81
C GLY A 357 -8.39 1.22 -2.10
N TYR A 358 -8.15 1.54 -3.37
CA TYR A 358 -7.63 2.86 -3.75
C TYR A 358 -8.62 4.00 -3.44
N ALA A 359 -9.93 3.75 -3.56
CA ALA A 359 -10.94 4.72 -3.15
C ALA A 359 -10.87 5.01 -1.64
N ALA A 360 -10.56 3.99 -0.81
CA ALA A 360 -10.36 4.19 0.62
C ALA A 360 -9.15 5.11 0.92
N PHE A 361 -8.03 4.92 0.25
CA PHE A 361 -6.85 5.80 0.37
C PHE A 361 -7.12 7.21 -0.16
N LEU A 362 -7.97 7.35 -1.19
CA LEU A 362 -8.31 8.66 -1.76
C LEU A 362 -9.24 9.46 -0.83
N VAL A 363 -10.27 8.82 -0.27
CA VAL A 363 -11.28 9.48 0.55
C VAL A 363 -10.83 9.63 2.00
N GLY A 364 -9.94 8.74 2.48
CA GLY A 364 -9.52 8.66 3.88
C GLY A 364 -8.97 9.98 4.46
N PRO A 365 -7.88 10.54 3.90
CA PRO A 365 -7.25 11.72 4.50
C PRO A 365 -8.18 12.92 4.62
N PRO A 366 -8.89 13.36 3.57
CA PRO A 366 -9.76 14.54 3.69
C PRO A 366 -10.97 14.29 4.57
N SER A 367 -11.60 13.10 4.51
CA SER A 367 -12.80 12.82 5.32
C SER A 367 -12.48 12.77 6.80
N LEU A 368 -11.39 12.12 7.20
CA LEU A 368 -10.95 12.07 8.60
C LEU A 368 -10.47 13.44 9.08
N GLY A 369 -9.74 14.20 8.27
CA GLY A 369 -9.30 15.54 8.61
C GLY A 369 -10.49 16.47 8.84
N PHE A 370 -11.45 16.49 7.92
CA PHE A 370 -12.66 17.30 8.06
C PHE A 370 -13.50 16.90 9.30
N LEU A 371 -13.65 15.61 9.55
CA LEU A 371 -14.35 15.14 10.75
C LEU A 371 -13.59 15.52 12.02
N ALA A 372 -12.26 15.45 11.99
CA ALA A 372 -11.42 15.76 13.14
C ALA A 372 -11.46 17.23 13.55
N ASP A 373 -11.68 18.16 12.63
CA ASP A 373 -11.88 19.58 12.95
C ASP A 373 -13.13 19.80 13.83
N HIS A 374 -14.13 18.91 13.73
CA HIS A 374 -15.37 19.05 14.49
C HIS A 374 -15.37 18.27 15.82
N VAL A 375 -14.77 17.07 15.81
CA VAL A 375 -14.86 16.13 16.94
C VAL A 375 -13.49 15.72 17.53
N GLY A 376 -12.40 16.17 16.94
CA GLY A 376 -11.04 15.77 17.28
C GLY A 376 -10.62 14.44 16.61
N LEU A 377 -9.30 14.24 16.43
CA LEU A 377 -8.75 13.07 15.74
C LEU A 377 -9.10 11.74 16.40
N ARG A 378 -9.12 11.67 17.74
CA ARG A 378 -9.50 10.44 18.46
C ARG A 378 -10.92 10.00 18.13
N ALA A 379 -11.87 10.92 18.17
CA ALA A 379 -13.27 10.60 17.86
C ALA A 379 -13.45 10.30 16.37
N ALA A 380 -12.74 10.97 15.47
CA ALA A 380 -12.75 10.67 14.04
C ALA A 380 -12.35 9.22 13.75
N MET A 381 -11.40 8.63 14.53
CA MET A 381 -10.99 7.23 14.36
C MET A 381 -12.08 6.21 14.70
N ILE A 382 -13.21 6.60 15.29
CA ILE A 382 -14.37 5.71 15.48
C ILE A 382 -14.88 5.21 14.13
N VAL A 383 -14.77 6.01 13.06
CA VAL A 383 -15.13 5.57 11.69
C VAL A 383 -14.29 4.33 11.29
N VAL A 384 -12.98 4.36 11.57
CA VAL A 384 -12.08 3.22 11.31
C VAL A 384 -12.52 1.99 12.10
N LEU A 385 -12.86 2.18 13.38
CA LEU A 385 -13.33 1.11 14.27
C LEU A 385 -14.62 0.47 13.74
N VAL A 386 -15.59 1.28 13.32
CA VAL A 386 -16.86 0.81 12.75
C VAL A 386 -16.64 0.03 11.45
N LEU A 387 -15.78 0.54 10.56
CA LEU A 387 -15.46 -0.14 9.31
C LEU A 387 -14.79 -1.50 9.57
N LEU A 388 -13.83 -1.57 10.49
CA LEU A 388 -13.17 -2.81 10.87
C LEU A 388 -14.13 -3.83 11.50
N GLY A 389 -15.01 -3.37 12.39
CA GLY A 389 -16.07 -4.19 12.97
C GLY A 389 -17.02 -4.74 11.91
N GLY A 390 -17.48 -3.90 10.99
CA GLY A 390 -18.30 -4.30 9.85
C GLY A 390 -17.58 -5.32 8.95
N ALA A 391 -16.32 -5.09 8.64
CA ALA A 391 -15.50 -6.04 7.86
C ALA A 391 -15.43 -7.41 8.53
N ALA A 392 -15.19 -7.47 9.85
CA ALA A 392 -15.11 -8.72 10.59
C ALA A 392 -16.40 -9.55 10.50
N LEU A 393 -17.56 -8.89 10.47
CA LEU A 393 -18.86 -9.57 10.37
C LEU A 393 -19.08 -10.21 8.99
N ILE A 394 -18.61 -9.59 7.91
CA ILE A 394 -18.88 -10.03 6.54
C ILE A 394 -17.77 -10.92 5.93
N THR A 395 -16.73 -11.27 6.68
CA THR A 395 -15.61 -12.11 6.20
C THR A 395 -16.04 -13.49 5.72
N GLY A 396 -17.26 -13.93 6.03
CA GLY A 396 -17.86 -15.14 5.45
C GLY A 396 -17.84 -15.15 3.90
N ALA A 397 -17.84 -13.98 3.27
CA ALA A 397 -17.71 -13.84 1.82
C ALA A 397 -16.37 -14.36 1.26
N LEU A 398 -15.33 -14.47 2.10
CA LEU A 398 -14.00 -14.99 1.74
C LEU A 398 -13.89 -16.51 1.83
N ARG A 399 -14.92 -17.23 2.30
CA ARG A 399 -14.90 -18.70 2.34
C ARG A 399 -14.79 -19.25 0.92
N ARG A 400 -13.88 -20.21 0.73
CA ARG A 400 -13.79 -20.95 -0.54
C ARG A 400 -15.11 -21.65 -0.79
N ARG A 401 -15.71 -21.47 -1.96
CA ARG A 401 -16.77 -22.34 -2.43
C ARG A 401 -16.12 -23.70 -2.68
N THR A 402 -16.52 -24.72 -1.94
CA THR A 402 -16.26 -26.11 -2.36
C THR A 402 -16.86 -26.26 -3.75
N ALA A 403 -16.00 -26.58 -4.74
CA ALA A 403 -16.49 -26.98 -6.05
C ALA A 403 -17.53 -28.09 -5.80
N SER A 404 -18.75 -27.91 -6.31
CA SER A 404 -19.71 -29.04 -6.33
C SER A 404 -18.99 -30.22 -6.98
N PRO A 405 -19.09 -31.44 -6.43
CA PRO A 405 -18.54 -32.61 -7.08
C PRO A 405 -19.03 -32.59 -8.53
N VAL A 406 -18.11 -32.66 -9.47
CA VAL A 406 -18.44 -32.90 -10.87
C VAL A 406 -19.29 -34.13 -10.86
N ALA A 407 -20.56 -34.02 -11.28
CA ALA A 407 -21.42 -35.19 -11.44
C ALA A 407 -20.65 -36.20 -12.29
N GLU A 408 -20.35 -37.36 -11.72
CA GLU A 408 -19.73 -38.45 -12.45
C GLU A 408 -20.55 -38.64 -13.72
N VAL A 409 -19.92 -38.42 -14.86
CA VAL A 409 -20.50 -38.81 -16.15
C VAL A 409 -20.66 -40.31 -16.13
N PRO A 410 -21.89 -40.83 -16.23
CA PRO A 410 -22.07 -42.30 -16.25
C PRO A 410 -21.22 -42.88 -17.39
N ALA A 411 -20.43 -43.88 -17.06
CA ALA A 411 -19.65 -44.60 -18.06
C ALA A 411 -20.57 -45.06 -19.23
N PRO A 412 -20.17 -44.93 -20.48
CA PRO A 412 -20.96 -45.43 -21.59
C PRO A 412 -21.14 -46.95 -21.43
N HIS A 413 -22.41 -47.37 -21.41
CA HIS A 413 -22.74 -48.81 -21.44
C HIS A 413 -22.09 -49.43 -22.69
N SER A 414 -21.14 -50.32 -22.46
CA SER A 414 -20.58 -51.19 -23.49
C SER A 414 -21.58 -52.34 -23.73
N ASP A 415 -22.60 -52.06 -24.53
CA ASP A 415 -23.37 -53.13 -25.17
C ASP A 415 -22.65 -53.47 -26.48
N LEU A 416 -21.78 -54.47 -26.42
CA LEU A 416 -21.29 -55.19 -27.56
C LEU A 416 -21.72 -56.66 -27.36
N VAL A 417 -22.74 -57.08 -28.13
CA VAL A 417 -22.95 -58.43 -28.53
C VAL A 417 -22.54 -58.57 -29.99
#